data_aee69762b5ed1f26a16e5d25138bcbce
#
_entry.id   aee69762b5ed1f26a16e5d25138bcbce
#
_cell.length_a   1.000
_cell.length_b   1.000
_cell.length_c   1.000
_cell.angle_alpha   90.00
_cell.angle_beta   90.00
_cell.angle_gamma   90.00
#
_symmetry.space_group_name_H-M   'P 1'
#
loop_
_entity.id
_entity.type
_entity.pdbx_description
1 polymer ?
#
loop_
_entity_poly.entity_id
_entity_poly.type
_entity_poly.pdbx_seq_one_letter_code
_entity_poly.pdbx_strand_id
1 'polypeptide(L)'
;MLSFTGVNVNAQTREEYVGEFVERMYTMVLGRQSEEEGYNYWTTHILSGDTTGASCAYGFFMSAEYREANVPDDQFVRTLYSVILGRECDDAGLSYWLSYLMGGTPRTYVLAGFVNSEEYAGICESFGISRGSLNMDSAVAHTSTAGMLSQEGDGLYMNDFAGNRLTGWQRANGYRYYFDPANGGQAATGWTWIDGLKYYFDDEHHLVQNVDPIIGRQASYYVTVNCATQTVMVYAQDTAGGPYNVPVRAMVCSTGAPGHGTIQGTYPITQGNRWGLLFDGPDNFVYGQYVSIISGNYLFHSSWYYTNGDGNTLSVREYNRLGTPASHGCVRMSVGDCRWIWENCASNNSTVRIYTANEEAPFDRPAVIPPVVVSGDMGHDPTDV
;
A
#
# COMPACT_ATOMS: atom_id res chain seq x y z
N MET A 1 -21.30 31.93 -55.94
CA MET A 1 -21.29 32.34 -54.53
C MET A 1 -22.13 31.36 -53.76
N LEU A 2 -21.51 30.32 -53.16
CA LEU A 2 -22.18 29.37 -52.30
C LEU A 2 -21.92 29.83 -50.86
N SER A 3 -22.98 30.23 -50.18
CA SER A 3 -23.01 30.65 -48.81
C SER A 3 -22.80 29.43 -47.89
N PHE A 4 -21.65 29.31 -47.23
CA PHE A 4 -21.45 28.38 -46.13
C PHE A 4 -22.22 28.93 -44.93
N THR A 5 -23.37 28.34 -44.64
CA THR A 5 -24.01 28.49 -43.36
C THR A 5 -23.17 27.75 -42.31
N GLY A 6 -22.48 28.52 -41.46
CA GLY A 6 -21.74 27.98 -40.34
C GLY A 6 -22.69 27.19 -39.45
N VAL A 7 -22.37 25.92 -39.25
CA VAL A 7 -22.94 25.13 -38.15
C VAL A 7 -22.37 25.73 -36.89
N ASN A 8 -23.20 26.42 -36.11
CA ASN A 8 -22.89 26.83 -34.75
C ASN A 8 -22.76 25.53 -33.93
N VAL A 9 -21.57 25.08 -33.70
CA VAL A 9 -21.29 24.12 -32.65
C VAL A 9 -21.48 24.92 -31.35
N ASN A 10 -22.64 24.80 -30.70
CA ASN A 10 -22.86 25.38 -29.39
C ASN A 10 -21.77 24.82 -28.48
N ALA A 11 -20.94 25.71 -27.90
CA ALA A 11 -20.02 25.32 -26.87
C ALA A 11 -20.85 24.81 -25.69
N GLN A 12 -20.55 23.59 -25.23
CA GLN A 12 -21.21 22.95 -24.09
C GLN A 12 -21.09 23.85 -22.87
N THR A 13 -22.19 24.06 -22.14
CA THR A 13 -22.18 24.83 -20.89
C THR A 13 -21.59 24.01 -19.75
N ARG A 14 -21.21 24.71 -18.68
CA ARG A 14 -20.73 24.06 -17.44
C ARG A 14 -21.76 23.10 -16.84
N GLU A 15 -23.02 23.53 -16.82
CA GLU A 15 -24.14 22.73 -16.31
C GLU A 15 -24.37 21.47 -17.16
N GLU A 16 -24.34 21.59 -18.48
CA GLU A 16 -24.46 20.45 -19.39
C GLU A 16 -23.30 19.48 -19.21
N TYR A 17 -22.05 19.96 -19.12
CA TYR A 17 -20.90 19.09 -18.89
C TYR A 17 -20.98 18.33 -17.58
N VAL A 18 -21.31 19.02 -16.46
CA VAL A 18 -21.45 18.39 -15.15
C VAL A 18 -22.58 17.37 -15.14
N GLY A 19 -23.71 17.67 -15.79
CA GLY A 19 -24.81 16.74 -15.93
C GLY A 19 -24.43 15.47 -16.68
N GLU A 20 -23.76 15.63 -17.84
CA GLU A 20 -23.27 14.48 -18.61
C GLU A 20 -22.16 13.70 -17.88
N PHE A 21 -21.29 14.37 -17.16
CA PHE A 21 -20.27 13.72 -16.35
C PHE A 21 -20.89 12.83 -15.26
N VAL A 22 -21.89 13.35 -14.53
CA VAL A 22 -22.60 12.57 -13.51
C VAL A 22 -23.37 11.41 -14.15
N GLU A 23 -24.05 11.63 -15.28
CA GLU A 23 -24.79 10.59 -15.98
C GLU A 23 -23.85 9.47 -16.49
N ARG A 24 -22.65 9.81 -16.97
CA ARG A 24 -21.62 8.81 -17.32
C ARG A 24 -21.17 7.99 -16.10
N MET A 25 -21.08 8.61 -14.92
CA MET A 25 -20.78 7.85 -13.69
C MET A 25 -21.85 6.80 -13.40
N TYR A 26 -23.12 7.13 -13.54
CA TYR A 26 -24.19 6.15 -13.35
C TYR A 26 -24.24 5.08 -14.44
N THR A 27 -24.18 5.49 -15.70
CA THR A 27 -24.40 4.57 -16.82
C THR A 27 -23.19 3.71 -17.15
N MET A 28 -21.97 4.27 -17.10
CA MET A 28 -20.76 3.57 -17.51
C MET A 28 -20.01 2.93 -16.33
N VAL A 29 -20.11 3.50 -15.10
CA VAL A 29 -19.48 2.90 -13.93
C VAL A 29 -20.44 1.93 -13.24
N LEU A 30 -21.69 2.34 -12.95
CA LEU A 30 -22.65 1.51 -12.22
C LEU A 30 -23.60 0.69 -13.12
N GLY A 31 -23.55 0.91 -14.44
CA GLY A 31 -24.37 0.15 -15.41
C GLY A 31 -25.87 0.41 -15.33
N ARG A 32 -26.29 1.55 -14.76
CA ARG A 32 -27.70 1.93 -14.59
C ARG A 32 -27.93 3.42 -14.84
N GLN A 33 -29.17 3.81 -15.00
CA GLN A 33 -29.54 5.21 -15.07
C GLN A 33 -29.45 5.87 -13.69
N SER A 34 -29.21 7.17 -13.67
CA SER A 34 -29.27 7.95 -12.43
C SER A 34 -30.69 8.03 -11.90
N GLU A 35 -30.86 7.95 -10.59
CA GLU A 35 -32.06 8.39 -9.91
C GLU A 35 -31.99 9.91 -9.66
N GLU A 36 -33.16 10.56 -9.67
CA GLU A 36 -33.26 12.02 -9.58
C GLU A 36 -32.55 12.61 -8.34
N GLU A 37 -32.67 11.96 -7.19
CA GLU A 37 -32.03 12.41 -5.95
C GLU A 37 -30.50 12.37 -6.04
N GLY A 38 -29.92 11.26 -6.50
CA GLY A 38 -28.48 11.10 -6.64
C GLY A 38 -27.90 11.98 -7.74
N TYR A 39 -28.58 12.11 -8.87
CA TYR A 39 -28.18 13.03 -9.92
C TYR A 39 -28.13 14.48 -9.45
N ASN A 40 -29.21 14.95 -8.79
CA ASN A 40 -29.31 16.29 -8.25
C ASN A 40 -28.27 16.53 -7.13
N TYR A 41 -28.00 15.53 -6.30
CA TYR A 41 -26.96 15.63 -5.26
C TYR A 41 -25.59 15.93 -5.91
N TRP A 42 -25.12 15.06 -6.82
CA TRP A 42 -23.81 15.22 -7.41
C TRP A 42 -23.67 16.49 -8.27
N THR A 43 -24.64 16.77 -9.12
CA THR A 43 -24.61 17.97 -9.99
C THR A 43 -24.60 19.24 -9.17
N THR A 44 -25.45 19.36 -8.16
CA THR A 44 -25.51 20.55 -7.30
C THR A 44 -24.19 20.77 -6.56
N HIS A 45 -23.62 19.73 -5.95
CA HIS A 45 -22.38 19.85 -5.15
C HIS A 45 -21.14 20.10 -6.01
N ILE A 46 -21.09 19.59 -7.22
CA ILE A 46 -20.00 19.91 -8.17
C ILE A 46 -20.13 21.37 -8.64
N LEU A 47 -21.34 21.84 -8.98
CA LEU A 47 -21.59 23.19 -9.47
C LEU A 47 -21.38 24.24 -8.37
N SER A 48 -21.72 23.95 -7.12
CA SER A 48 -21.47 24.84 -5.98
C SER A 48 -20.00 24.87 -5.55
N GLY A 49 -19.21 23.85 -5.93
CA GLY A 49 -17.83 23.68 -5.49
C GLY A 49 -17.69 22.98 -4.13
N ASP A 50 -18.78 22.46 -3.56
CA ASP A 50 -18.77 21.71 -2.30
C ASP A 50 -18.11 20.33 -2.45
N THR A 51 -18.07 19.80 -3.69
CA THR A 51 -17.33 18.61 -4.04
C THR A 51 -16.52 18.82 -5.32
N THR A 52 -15.56 17.93 -5.56
CA THR A 52 -14.67 17.99 -6.71
C THR A 52 -14.95 16.86 -7.68
N GLY A 53 -14.51 17.00 -8.92
CA GLY A 53 -14.57 15.91 -9.90
C GLY A 53 -13.83 14.66 -9.43
N ALA A 54 -12.68 14.80 -8.77
CA ALA A 54 -11.93 13.68 -8.19
C ALA A 54 -12.69 12.99 -7.07
N SER A 55 -13.35 13.75 -6.17
CA SER A 55 -14.15 13.17 -5.08
C SER A 55 -15.39 12.45 -5.60
N CYS A 56 -16.05 13.01 -6.63
CA CYS A 56 -17.17 12.36 -7.29
C CYS A 56 -16.73 11.03 -7.92
N ALA A 57 -15.67 11.03 -8.72
CA ALA A 57 -15.13 9.82 -9.33
C ALA A 57 -14.78 8.75 -8.29
N TYR A 58 -14.14 9.14 -7.18
CA TYR A 58 -13.84 8.23 -6.08
C TYR A 58 -15.11 7.61 -5.48
N GLY A 59 -16.15 8.42 -5.26
CA GLY A 59 -17.42 7.96 -4.72
C GLY A 59 -18.06 6.85 -5.57
N PHE A 60 -18.00 6.96 -6.89
CA PHE A 60 -18.55 5.95 -7.80
C PHE A 60 -17.66 4.72 -7.94
N PHE A 61 -16.39 4.89 -8.31
CA PHE A 61 -15.47 3.78 -8.56
C PHE A 61 -15.10 2.97 -7.32
N MET A 62 -15.23 3.55 -6.12
CA MET A 62 -14.96 2.88 -4.84
C MET A 62 -16.23 2.54 -4.06
N SER A 63 -17.43 2.73 -4.66
CA SER A 63 -18.70 2.35 -4.05
C SER A 63 -18.80 0.84 -3.80
N ALA A 64 -19.66 0.45 -2.85
CA ALA A 64 -19.98 -0.96 -2.62
C ALA A 64 -20.58 -1.59 -3.90
N GLU A 65 -21.51 -0.87 -4.56
CA GLU A 65 -22.16 -1.30 -5.80
C GLU A 65 -21.16 -1.64 -6.91
N TYR A 66 -20.17 -0.76 -7.16
CA TYR A 66 -19.14 -1.03 -8.17
C TYR A 66 -18.21 -2.19 -7.79
N ARG A 67 -17.85 -2.32 -6.51
CA ARG A 67 -16.99 -3.42 -6.05
C ARG A 67 -17.68 -4.78 -6.16
N GLU A 68 -18.98 -4.83 -5.83
CA GLU A 68 -19.80 -6.06 -5.94
C GLU A 68 -20.00 -6.50 -7.39
N ALA A 69 -19.97 -5.57 -8.36
CA ALA A 69 -20.05 -5.90 -9.78
C ALA A 69 -18.81 -6.66 -10.31
N ASN A 70 -17.72 -6.70 -9.56
CA ASN A 70 -16.47 -7.44 -9.86
C ASN A 70 -15.98 -7.22 -11.31
N VAL A 71 -15.96 -5.95 -11.73
CA VAL A 71 -15.56 -5.53 -13.08
C VAL A 71 -14.08 -5.90 -13.33
N PRO A 72 -13.73 -6.56 -14.47
CA PRO A 72 -12.34 -6.86 -14.82
C PRO A 72 -11.46 -5.61 -14.91
N ASP A 73 -10.14 -5.75 -14.67
CA ASP A 73 -9.21 -4.63 -14.63
C ASP A 73 -9.05 -3.91 -15.97
N ASP A 74 -9.11 -4.62 -17.08
CA ASP A 74 -9.07 -4.01 -18.42
C ASP A 74 -10.32 -3.14 -18.68
N GLN A 75 -11.48 -3.61 -18.27
CA GLN A 75 -12.73 -2.84 -18.36
C GLN A 75 -12.71 -1.65 -17.40
N PHE A 76 -12.17 -1.82 -16.18
CA PHE A 76 -11.97 -0.71 -15.23
C PHE A 76 -11.12 0.41 -15.86
N VAL A 77 -9.96 0.09 -16.45
CA VAL A 77 -9.08 1.06 -17.08
C VAL A 77 -9.78 1.75 -18.28
N ARG A 78 -10.44 0.98 -19.16
CA ARG A 78 -11.19 1.54 -20.30
C ARG A 78 -12.30 2.48 -19.83
N THR A 79 -12.99 2.13 -18.76
CA THR A 79 -14.04 2.98 -18.15
C THR A 79 -13.45 4.29 -17.64
N LEU A 80 -12.26 4.26 -17.01
CA LEU A 80 -11.56 5.48 -16.56
C LEU A 80 -11.25 6.43 -17.75
N TYR A 81 -10.74 5.91 -18.86
CA TYR A 81 -10.51 6.72 -20.05
C TYR A 81 -11.79 7.37 -20.57
N SER A 82 -12.86 6.59 -20.67
CA SER A 82 -14.13 7.07 -21.22
C SER A 82 -14.84 8.06 -20.29
N VAL A 83 -14.84 7.79 -18.98
CA VAL A 83 -15.59 8.60 -18.00
C VAL A 83 -14.82 9.83 -17.56
N ILE A 84 -13.53 9.68 -17.24
CA ILE A 84 -12.71 10.78 -16.70
C ILE A 84 -12.15 11.66 -17.82
N LEU A 85 -11.63 11.04 -18.89
CA LEU A 85 -10.96 11.78 -19.98
C LEU A 85 -11.84 11.97 -21.22
N GLY A 86 -13.04 11.36 -21.27
CA GLY A 86 -14.00 11.53 -22.37
C GLY A 86 -13.50 10.98 -23.72
N ARG A 87 -12.59 10.00 -23.71
CA ARG A 87 -12.00 9.39 -24.91
C ARG A 87 -11.82 7.88 -24.78
N GLU A 88 -11.57 7.24 -25.90
CA GLU A 88 -11.23 5.83 -25.92
C GLU A 88 -9.82 5.59 -25.36
N CYS A 89 -9.64 4.41 -24.76
CA CYS A 89 -8.36 3.93 -24.27
C CYS A 89 -7.54 3.38 -25.44
N ASP A 90 -6.33 3.89 -25.66
CA ASP A 90 -5.36 3.30 -26.56
C ASP A 90 -4.66 2.09 -25.94
N ASP A 91 -4.05 1.23 -26.80
CA ASP A 91 -3.41 0.00 -26.35
C ASP A 91 -2.19 0.25 -25.43
N ALA A 92 -1.47 1.34 -25.63
CA ALA A 92 -0.31 1.69 -24.81
C ALA A 92 -0.74 2.13 -23.41
N GLY A 93 -1.77 2.98 -23.31
CA GLY A 93 -2.33 3.42 -22.05
C GLY A 93 -2.99 2.27 -21.29
N LEU A 94 -3.68 1.37 -21.98
CA LEU A 94 -4.24 0.17 -21.39
C LEU A 94 -3.12 -0.70 -20.79
N SER A 95 -2.11 -1.03 -21.56
CA SER A 95 -0.98 -1.86 -21.14
C SER A 95 -0.23 -1.23 -19.97
N TYR A 96 -0.03 0.10 -19.97
CA TYR A 96 0.60 0.84 -18.89
C TYR A 96 -0.15 0.65 -17.56
N TRP A 97 -1.45 0.94 -17.52
CA TRP A 97 -2.22 0.85 -16.29
C TRP A 97 -2.49 -0.60 -15.84
N LEU A 98 -2.67 -1.52 -16.79
CA LEU A 98 -2.77 -2.95 -16.45
C LEU A 98 -1.49 -3.47 -15.81
N SER A 99 -0.31 -2.96 -16.19
CA SER A 99 0.94 -3.36 -15.55
C SER A 99 0.95 -3.06 -14.04
N TYR A 100 0.37 -1.94 -13.62
CA TYR A 100 0.21 -1.61 -12.20
C TYR A 100 -0.80 -2.52 -11.50
N LEU A 101 -1.99 -2.70 -12.09
CA LEU A 101 -3.04 -3.54 -11.49
C LEU A 101 -2.59 -5.00 -11.37
N MET A 102 -1.98 -5.56 -12.40
CA MET A 102 -1.40 -6.91 -12.39
C MET A 102 -0.24 -7.03 -11.41
N GLY A 103 0.49 -5.94 -11.14
CA GLY A 103 1.52 -5.85 -10.10
C GLY A 103 0.97 -5.82 -8.68
N GLY A 104 -0.35 -5.77 -8.50
CA GLY A 104 -1.00 -5.66 -7.19
C GLY A 104 -1.19 -4.22 -6.71
N THR A 105 -0.93 -3.23 -7.56
CA THR A 105 -1.24 -1.82 -7.24
C THR A 105 -2.76 -1.66 -7.10
N PRO A 106 -3.24 -1.03 -6.02
CA PRO A 106 -4.66 -0.83 -5.81
C PRO A 106 -5.31 0.02 -6.91
N ARG A 107 -6.57 -0.26 -7.26
CA ARG A 107 -7.37 0.54 -8.19
C ARG A 107 -7.48 2.01 -7.79
N THR A 108 -7.43 2.32 -6.48
CA THR A 108 -7.39 3.69 -5.97
C THR A 108 -6.17 4.48 -6.47
N TYR A 109 -5.00 3.84 -6.57
CA TYR A 109 -3.80 4.45 -7.15
C TYR A 109 -3.98 4.77 -8.63
N VAL A 110 -4.52 3.82 -9.39
CA VAL A 110 -4.78 4.01 -10.83
C VAL A 110 -5.80 5.14 -11.04
N LEU A 111 -6.93 5.13 -10.31
CA LEU A 111 -7.92 6.20 -10.33
C LEU A 111 -7.28 7.56 -10.00
N ALA A 112 -6.40 7.61 -8.97
CA ALA A 112 -5.68 8.84 -8.62
C ALA A 112 -4.80 9.34 -9.78
N GLY A 113 -4.17 8.44 -10.52
CA GLY A 113 -3.40 8.79 -11.72
C GLY A 113 -4.23 9.50 -12.78
N PHE A 114 -5.47 9.07 -13.00
CA PHE A 114 -6.39 9.71 -13.93
C PHE A 114 -6.87 11.08 -13.45
N VAL A 115 -7.40 11.17 -12.24
CA VAL A 115 -7.96 12.42 -11.72
C VAL A 115 -6.91 13.48 -11.38
N ASN A 116 -5.65 13.08 -11.17
CA ASN A 116 -4.53 14.01 -10.97
C ASN A 116 -3.82 14.40 -12.26
N SER A 117 -4.19 13.81 -13.42
CA SER A 117 -3.52 14.06 -14.70
C SER A 117 -3.71 15.50 -15.16
N GLU A 118 -2.74 16.00 -15.96
CA GLU A 118 -2.84 17.30 -16.63
C GLU A 118 -3.99 17.33 -17.65
N GLU A 119 -4.28 16.18 -18.30
CA GLU A 119 -5.40 16.04 -19.22
C GLU A 119 -6.74 16.31 -18.51
N TYR A 120 -6.96 15.69 -17.34
CA TYR A 120 -8.17 15.95 -16.55
C TYR A 120 -8.20 17.36 -15.96
N ALA A 121 -7.04 17.91 -15.60
CA ALA A 121 -6.94 19.30 -15.17
C ALA A 121 -7.44 20.27 -16.23
N GLY A 122 -6.98 20.11 -17.48
CA GLY A 122 -7.43 20.92 -18.61
C GLY A 122 -8.92 20.80 -18.91
N ILE A 123 -9.49 19.59 -18.78
CA ILE A 123 -10.94 19.36 -18.90
C ILE A 123 -11.69 20.13 -17.82
N CYS A 124 -11.29 19.98 -16.54
CA CYS A 124 -11.93 20.69 -15.44
C CYS A 124 -11.84 22.20 -15.57
N GLU A 125 -10.68 22.74 -15.97
CA GLU A 125 -10.47 24.16 -16.20
C GLU A 125 -11.39 24.70 -17.31
N SER A 126 -11.52 23.99 -18.42
CA SER A 126 -12.35 24.40 -19.55
C SER A 126 -13.83 24.52 -19.20
N PHE A 127 -14.30 23.78 -18.20
CA PHE A 127 -15.68 23.82 -17.72
C PHE A 127 -15.84 24.55 -16.36
N GLY A 128 -14.76 25.12 -15.83
CA GLY A 128 -14.80 25.89 -14.58
C GLY A 128 -15.21 25.08 -13.35
N ILE A 129 -14.86 23.77 -13.31
CA ILE A 129 -15.13 22.90 -12.16
C ILE A 129 -13.87 22.66 -11.35
N SER A 130 -14.03 22.44 -10.04
CA SER A 130 -12.91 22.09 -9.17
C SER A 130 -12.48 20.65 -9.45
N ARG A 131 -11.24 20.45 -9.93
CA ARG A 131 -10.69 19.11 -10.18
C ARG A 131 -10.60 18.30 -8.89
N GLY A 132 -10.03 18.88 -7.82
CA GLY A 132 -9.61 18.14 -6.64
C GLY A 132 -8.35 17.30 -6.92
N SER A 133 -8.03 16.40 -5.99
CA SER A 133 -6.95 15.41 -6.13
C SER A 133 -7.20 14.21 -5.23
N LEU A 134 -6.61 13.07 -5.58
CA LEU A 134 -6.54 11.88 -4.73
C LEU A 134 -5.08 11.58 -4.41
N ASN A 135 -4.84 10.98 -3.24
CA ASN A 135 -3.48 10.60 -2.84
C ASN A 135 -2.96 9.47 -3.72
N MET A 136 -1.72 9.65 -4.25
CA MET A 136 -0.96 8.61 -4.93
C MET A 136 0.18 8.17 -4.01
N ASP A 137 -0.09 7.20 -3.14
CA ASP A 137 0.97 6.61 -2.33
C ASP A 137 1.84 5.70 -3.21
N SER A 138 3.04 6.17 -3.53
CA SER A 138 4.00 5.42 -4.34
C SER A 138 4.50 4.13 -3.67
N ALA A 139 4.32 3.99 -2.35
CA ALA A 139 4.67 2.78 -1.63
C ALA A 139 3.79 1.57 -2.01
N VAL A 140 2.61 1.81 -2.60
CA VAL A 140 1.72 0.75 -3.09
C VAL A 140 1.79 0.56 -4.61
N ALA A 141 2.61 1.35 -5.30
CA ALA A 141 2.77 1.27 -6.75
C ALA A 141 3.75 0.16 -7.12
N HIS A 142 3.21 -0.98 -7.52
CA HIS A 142 3.98 -2.09 -8.05
C HIS A 142 3.64 -2.29 -9.52
N THR A 143 4.64 -2.34 -10.39
CA THR A 143 4.43 -2.76 -11.78
C THR A 143 4.73 -4.24 -11.92
N SER A 144 3.84 -5.01 -12.54
CA SER A 144 4.29 -6.28 -13.11
C SER A 144 5.11 -5.97 -14.36
N THR A 145 6.18 -6.70 -14.57
CA THR A 145 6.71 -6.86 -15.91
C THR A 145 5.60 -7.53 -16.70
N ALA A 146 5.01 -6.80 -17.66
CA ALA A 146 3.78 -7.20 -18.33
C ALA A 146 3.89 -8.62 -18.92
N GLY A 147 3.34 -9.60 -18.24
CA GLY A 147 3.37 -10.98 -18.63
C GLY A 147 2.09 -11.69 -18.21
N MET A 148 1.72 -12.72 -18.95
CA MET A 148 0.58 -13.57 -18.65
C MET A 148 1.04 -14.89 -18.00
N LEU A 149 0.37 -15.24 -16.89
CA LEU A 149 0.52 -16.57 -16.32
C LEU A 149 -0.04 -17.62 -17.29
N SER A 150 0.69 -18.71 -17.50
CA SER A 150 0.27 -19.83 -18.32
C SER A 150 0.52 -21.15 -17.59
N GLN A 151 -0.50 -22.01 -17.55
CA GLN A 151 -0.38 -23.37 -17.04
C GLN A 151 0.04 -24.31 -18.16
N GLU A 152 1.15 -25.03 -17.98
CA GLU A 152 1.65 -26.02 -18.94
C GLU A 152 1.94 -27.34 -18.21
N GLY A 153 1.05 -28.31 -18.36
CA GLY A 153 1.07 -29.52 -17.53
C GLY A 153 0.89 -29.17 -16.04
N ASP A 154 1.79 -29.64 -15.20
CA ASP A 154 1.78 -29.35 -13.77
C ASP A 154 2.59 -28.08 -13.42
N GLY A 155 3.17 -27.38 -14.41
CA GLY A 155 4.00 -26.19 -14.20
C GLY A 155 3.26 -24.89 -14.48
N LEU A 156 3.44 -23.90 -13.60
CA LEU A 156 3.02 -22.52 -13.82
C LEU A 156 4.20 -21.73 -14.39
N TYR A 157 3.94 -20.92 -15.39
CA TYR A 157 4.92 -20.10 -16.09
C TYR A 157 4.39 -18.69 -16.33
N MET A 158 5.29 -17.78 -16.66
CA MET A 158 4.92 -16.42 -17.07
C MET A 158 5.61 -16.08 -18.40
N ASN A 159 4.84 -15.58 -19.36
CA ASN A 159 5.35 -15.16 -20.67
C ASN A 159 5.09 -13.69 -20.88
N ASP A 160 6.00 -12.99 -21.55
CA ASP A 160 5.74 -11.62 -22.02
C ASP A 160 4.68 -11.62 -23.14
N PHE A 161 4.27 -10.44 -23.60
CA PHE A 161 3.28 -10.32 -24.67
C PHE A 161 3.78 -10.81 -26.05
N ALA A 162 5.07 -11.01 -26.21
CA ALA A 162 5.66 -11.62 -27.41
C ALA A 162 5.75 -13.15 -27.31
N GLY A 163 5.34 -13.71 -26.17
CA GLY A 163 5.37 -15.16 -25.88
C GLY A 163 6.70 -15.67 -25.34
N ASN A 164 7.66 -14.77 -25.01
CA ASN A 164 8.92 -15.19 -24.41
C ASN A 164 8.75 -15.50 -22.92
N ARG A 165 9.41 -16.55 -22.45
CA ARG A 165 9.41 -16.98 -21.06
C ARG A 165 10.08 -15.92 -20.17
N LEU A 166 9.36 -15.43 -19.14
CA LEU A 166 9.92 -14.59 -18.10
C LEU A 166 10.50 -15.46 -16.98
N THR A 167 11.60 -15.00 -16.38
CA THR A 167 12.29 -15.68 -15.28
C THR A 167 12.60 -14.70 -14.14
N GLY A 168 13.01 -15.22 -12.99
CA GLY A 168 13.29 -14.42 -11.80
C GLY A 168 12.02 -13.98 -11.07
N TRP A 169 12.16 -12.93 -10.27
CA TRP A 169 11.04 -12.36 -9.52
C TRP A 169 10.04 -11.65 -10.44
N GLN A 170 8.77 -12.02 -10.31
CA GLN A 170 7.67 -11.43 -11.07
C GLN A 170 6.49 -11.14 -10.13
N ARG A 171 5.60 -10.22 -10.55
CA ARG A 171 4.35 -9.89 -9.85
C ARG A 171 3.18 -10.09 -10.80
N ALA A 172 2.13 -10.73 -10.33
CA ALA A 172 0.87 -10.87 -11.04
C ALA A 172 -0.28 -11.04 -10.04
N ASN A 173 -1.45 -10.49 -10.34
CA ASN A 173 -2.67 -10.66 -9.54
C ASN A 173 -2.50 -10.34 -8.04
N GLY A 174 -1.61 -9.40 -7.70
CA GLY A 174 -1.35 -9.03 -6.31
C GLY A 174 -0.36 -9.93 -5.56
N TYR A 175 0.19 -10.95 -6.21
CA TYR A 175 1.14 -11.88 -5.63
C TYR A 175 2.53 -11.75 -6.23
N ARG A 176 3.55 -12.17 -5.48
CA ARG A 176 4.92 -12.33 -5.96
C ARG A 176 5.19 -13.79 -6.26
N TYR A 177 5.87 -14.02 -7.39
CA TYR A 177 6.30 -15.32 -7.89
C TYR A 177 7.80 -15.30 -8.14
N TYR A 178 8.41 -16.45 -8.12
CA TYR A 178 9.76 -16.63 -8.65
C TYR A 178 9.75 -17.71 -9.73
N PHE A 179 10.07 -17.33 -10.94
CA PHE A 179 10.18 -18.23 -12.09
C PHE A 179 11.63 -18.64 -12.24
N ASP A 180 11.94 -19.90 -11.89
CA ASP A 180 13.31 -20.39 -11.77
C ASP A 180 13.99 -20.49 -13.14
N PRO A 181 15.02 -19.67 -13.43
CA PRO A 181 15.74 -19.76 -14.69
C PRO A 181 16.48 -21.08 -14.86
N ALA A 182 16.86 -21.76 -13.77
CA ALA A 182 17.51 -23.07 -13.81
C ALA A 182 16.53 -24.21 -14.12
N ASN A 183 15.22 -23.97 -13.90
CA ASN A 183 14.14 -24.92 -14.17
C ASN A 183 13.26 -24.47 -15.34
N GLY A 184 13.85 -23.89 -16.39
CA GLY A 184 13.13 -23.47 -17.60
C GLY A 184 12.06 -22.39 -17.39
N GLY A 185 12.14 -21.62 -16.29
CA GLY A 185 11.17 -20.59 -15.93
C GLY A 185 9.89 -21.12 -15.30
N GLN A 186 9.92 -22.33 -14.72
CA GLN A 186 8.80 -22.83 -13.91
C GLN A 186 8.71 -22.06 -12.59
N ALA A 187 7.50 -21.75 -12.14
CA ALA A 187 7.28 -21.09 -10.86
C ALA A 187 7.73 -21.96 -9.69
N ALA A 188 8.39 -21.34 -8.72
CA ALA A 188 8.82 -21.98 -7.50
C ALA A 188 7.63 -22.42 -6.63
N THR A 189 7.82 -23.50 -5.88
CA THR A 189 6.87 -24.00 -4.86
C THR A 189 7.65 -24.55 -3.67
N GLY A 190 7.03 -24.51 -2.48
CA GLY A 190 7.69 -24.95 -1.25
C GLY A 190 8.91 -24.08 -0.90
N TRP A 191 9.87 -24.66 -0.17
CA TRP A 191 11.09 -23.98 0.24
C TRP A 191 12.10 -23.89 -0.92
N THR A 192 12.43 -22.69 -1.33
CA THR A 192 13.31 -22.40 -2.47
C THR A 192 14.41 -21.42 -2.10
N TRP A 193 15.65 -21.74 -2.47
CA TRP A 193 16.81 -20.85 -2.33
C TRP A 193 16.91 -19.87 -3.50
N ILE A 194 16.95 -18.58 -3.19
CA ILE A 194 17.09 -17.50 -4.18
C ILE A 194 18.06 -16.46 -3.63
N ASP A 195 19.17 -16.23 -4.33
CA ASP A 195 20.18 -15.22 -3.99
C ASP A 195 20.67 -15.30 -2.52
N GLY A 196 20.82 -16.52 -1.99
CA GLY A 196 21.33 -16.76 -0.64
C GLY A 196 20.29 -16.63 0.48
N LEU A 197 19.04 -16.36 0.17
CA LEU A 197 17.89 -16.40 1.07
C LEU A 197 16.98 -17.60 0.74
N LYS A 198 16.30 -18.13 1.75
CA LYS A 198 15.38 -19.26 1.62
C LYS A 198 13.95 -18.78 1.80
N TYR A 199 13.19 -18.82 0.72
CA TYR A 199 11.79 -18.38 0.66
C TYR A 199 10.84 -19.58 0.64
N TYR A 200 9.60 -19.35 1.05
CA TYR A 200 8.54 -20.33 0.94
C TYR A 200 7.44 -19.85 -0.01
N PHE A 201 7.06 -20.71 -0.95
CA PHE A 201 5.95 -20.51 -1.88
C PHE A 201 4.85 -21.52 -1.56
N ASP A 202 3.59 -21.07 -1.58
CA ASP A 202 2.44 -21.94 -1.38
C ASP A 202 2.17 -22.86 -2.59
N ASP A 203 1.11 -23.66 -2.50
CA ASP A 203 0.73 -24.60 -3.58
C ASP A 203 0.21 -23.88 -4.83
N GLU A 204 -0.18 -22.61 -4.72
CA GLU A 204 -0.53 -21.72 -5.83
C GLU A 204 0.69 -20.93 -6.36
N HIS A 205 1.89 -21.25 -5.89
CA HIS A 205 3.17 -20.61 -6.24
C HIS A 205 3.35 -19.17 -5.75
N HIS A 206 2.52 -18.69 -4.81
CA HIS A 206 2.65 -17.37 -4.25
C HIS A 206 3.74 -17.32 -3.19
N LEU A 207 4.55 -16.26 -3.18
CA LEU A 207 5.48 -16.00 -2.09
C LEU A 207 4.70 -15.78 -0.78
N VAL A 208 4.92 -16.63 0.22
CA VAL A 208 4.37 -16.47 1.56
C VAL A 208 5.21 -15.44 2.32
N GLN A 209 4.63 -14.28 2.61
CA GLN A 209 5.33 -13.15 3.23
C GLN A 209 5.23 -13.12 4.77
N ASN A 210 4.68 -14.16 5.37
CA ASN A 210 4.73 -14.44 6.81
C ASN A 210 4.85 -15.94 7.01
N VAL A 211 6.05 -16.41 7.32
CA VAL A 211 6.32 -17.82 7.52
C VAL A 211 6.35 -18.25 9.01
N ASP A 212 6.04 -17.33 9.96
CA ASP A 212 5.93 -17.67 11.38
C ASP A 212 5.09 -18.93 11.66
N PRO A 213 3.87 -19.06 11.05
CA PRO A 213 3.02 -20.23 11.29
C PRO A 213 3.65 -21.54 10.77
N ILE A 214 4.56 -21.44 9.80
CA ILE A 214 5.21 -22.58 9.16
C ILE A 214 6.41 -23.04 9.97
N ILE A 215 7.28 -22.11 10.39
CA ILE A 215 8.54 -22.43 11.08
C ILE A 215 8.41 -22.47 12.60
N GLY A 216 7.34 -21.87 13.15
CA GLY A 216 7.17 -21.70 14.59
C GLY A 216 8.22 -20.78 15.22
N ARG A 217 8.19 -20.67 16.55
CA ARG A 217 9.12 -19.83 17.29
C ARG A 217 10.55 -20.34 17.21
N GLN A 218 11.48 -19.45 16.86
CA GLN A 218 12.91 -19.75 16.74
C GLN A 218 13.70 -19.39 18.03
N ALA A 219 14.90 -19.94 18.16
CA ALA A 219 15.78 -19.68 19.29
C ALA A 219 16.27 -18.22 19.33
N SER A 220 16.48 -17.62 18.18
CA SER A 220 16.83 -16.20 18.00
C SER A 220 16.50 -15.73 16.59
N TYR A 221 16.49 -14.41 16.42
CA TYR A 221 16.21 -13.76 15.14
C TYR A 221 17.25 -12.67 14.86
N TYR A 222 17.43 -12.38 13.58
CA TYR A 222 18.12 -11.19 13.12
C TYR A 222 17.09 -10.23 12.55
N VAL A 223 16.99 -9.04 13.16
CA VAL A 223 16.04 -8.01 12.75
C VAL A 223 16.79 -6.94 11.97
N THR A 224 16.21 -6.42 10.92
CA THR A 224 16.74 -5.24 10.22
C THR A 224 15.70 -4.13 10.20
N VAL A 225 16.17 -2.88 10.33
CA VAL A 225 15.34 -1.67 10.18
C VAL A 225 15.95 -0.83 9.09
N ASN A 226 15.25 -0.69 7.97
CA ASN A 226 15.66 0.21 6.89
C ASN A 226 14.95 1.56 7.04
N CYS A 227 15.70 2.60 7.42
CA CYS A 227 15.17 3.94 7.62
C CYS A 227 14.75 4.65 6.32
N ALA A 228 15.21 4.20 5.14
CA ALA A 228 14.78 4.77 3.87
C ALA A 228 13.36 4.29 3.50
N THR A 229 13.11 2.99 3.67
CA THR A 229 11.83 2.36 3.28
C THR A 229 10.83 2.26 4.43
N GLN A 230 11.24 2.62 5.66
CA GLN A 230 10.43 2.51 6.88
C GLN A 230 9.91 1.08 7.11
N THR A 231 10.80 0.11 6.90
CA THR A 231 10.48 -1.32 6.95
C THR A 231 11.37 -2.03 7.96
N VAL A 232 10.76 -2.86 8.78
CA VAL A 232 11.43 -3.86 9.61
C VAL A 232 11.32 -5.20 8.91
N MET A 233 12.45 -5.92 8.77
CA MET A 233 12.49 -7.30 8.31
C MET A 233 13.02 -8.20 9.42
N VAL A 234 12.44 -9.39 9.56
CA VAL A 234 12.88 -10.41 10.51
C VAL A 234 13.40 -11.60 9.74
N TYR A 235 14.53 -12.14 10.21
CA TYR A 235 15.16 -13.32 9.61
C TYR A 235 15.42 -14.39 10.68
N ALA A 236 15.19 -15.65 10.31
CA ALA A 236 15.54 -16.83 11.08
C ALA A 236 16.74 -17.58 10.47
N GLN A 237 17.30 -18.50 11.24
CA GLN A 237 18.31 -19.45 10.75
C GLN A 237 17.62 -20.65 10.10
N ASP A 238 18.09 -21.07 8.91
CA ASP A 238 17.63 -22.33 8.31
C ASP A 238 18.11 -23.55 9.10
N THR A 239 19.33 -23.46 9.64
CA THR A 239 19.93 -24.47 10.53
C THR A 239 20.48 -23.80 11.78
N ALA A 240 20.33 -24.43 12.92
CA ALA A 240 20.79 -23.90 14.20
C ALA A 240 22.29 -23.53 14.16
N GLY A 241 22.60 -22.29 14.54
CA GLY A 241 23.97 -21.74 14.52
C GLY A 241 24.46 -21.30 13.14
N GLY A 242 23.65 -21.45 12.10
CA GLY A 242 23.92 -20.97 10.74
C GLY A 242 23.62 -19.49 10.56
N PRO A 243 23.71 -18.99 9.30
CA PRO A 243 23.34 -17.61 8.99
C PRO A 243 21.82 -17.38 9.10
N TYR A 244 21.40 -16.14 9.33
CA TYR A 244 20.01 -15.73 9.30
C TYR A 244 19.58 -15.46 7.85
N ASN A 245 19.14 -16.48 7.16
CA ASN A 245 18.88 -16.50 5.74
C ASN A 245 17.45 -16.90 5.36
N VAL A 246 16.56 -17.06 6.32
CA VAL A 246 15.13 -17.28 6.11
C VAL A 246 14.38 -16.01 6.44
N PRO A 247 13.90 -15.22 5.44
CA PRO A 247 12.98 -14.12 5.71
C PRO A 247 11.71 -14.65 6.37
N VAL A 248 11.32 -14.04 7.50
CA VAL A 248 10.20 -14.51 8.33
C VAL A 248 8.96 -13.66 8.12
N ARG A 249 9.11 -12.35 8.29
CA ARG A 249 8.04 -11.38 8.11
C ARG A 249 8.58 -9.96 7.91
N ALA A 250 7.79 -9.11 7.27
CA ALA A 250 8.00 -7.67 7.22
C ALA A 250 7.03 -6.96 8.17
N MET A 251 7.43 -5.79 8.68
CA MET A 251 6.59 -4.92 9.50
C MET A 251 6.79 -3.47 9.04
N VAL A 252 5.74 -2.66 9.12
CA VAL A 252 5.85 -1.22 8.88
C VAL A 252 6.37 -0.53 10.13
N CYS A 253 7.25 0.46 9.97
CA CYS A 253 7.74 1.24 11.10
C CYS A 253 7.77 2.74 10.79
N SER A 254 8.01 3.54 11.84
CA SER A 254 8.39 4.96 11.74
C SER A 254 9.65 5.18 12.53
N THR A 255 10.71 5.59 11.83
CA THR A 255 12.01 5.94 12.41
C THR A 255 12.11 7.45 12.68
N GLY A 256 13.27 7.92 13.09
CA GLY A 256 13.52 9.34 13.44
C GLY A 256 13.19 10.30 12.31
N ALA A 257 12.46 11.36 12.63
CA ALA A 257 12.18 12.48 11.74
C ALA A 257 13.48 13.23 11.38
N PRO A 258 13.49 14.06 10.32
CA PRO A 258 14.63 14.92 10.02
C PRO A 258 15.10 15.72 11.24
N GLY A 259 16.41 15.65 11.56
CA GLY A 259 17.00 16.25 12.76
C GLY A 259 16.96 15.36 14.02
N HIS A 260 16.26 14.24 13.99
CA HIS A 260 16.12 13.25 15.08
C HIS A 260 16.45 11.83 14.61
N GLY A 261 17.53 11.67 13.87
CA GLY A 261 17.87 10.40 13.21
C GLY A 261 17.94 9.19 14.17
N THR A 262 17.42 8.06 13.71
CA THR A 262 17.62 6.77 14.40
C THR A 262 19.08 6.33 14.25
N ILE A 263 19.67 5.83 15.35
CA ILE A 263 21.06 5.37 15.34
C ILE A 263 21.28 4.28 14.28
N GLN A 264 22.43 4.32 13.62
CA GLN A 264 22.83 3.28 12.66
C GLN A 264 23.77 2.28 13.34
N GLY A 265 23.72 1.02 12.93
CA GLY A 265 24.59 -0.04 13.46
C GLY A 265 23.83 -1.30 13.85
N THR A 266 24.52 -2.21 14.55
CA THR A 266 23.94 -3.48 15.02
C THR A 266 23.96 -3.52 16.55
N TYR A 267 22.83 -3.86 17.14
CA TYR A 267 22.58 -3.81 18.59
C TYR A 267 21.85 -5.06 19.06
N PRO A 268 22.00 -5.46 20.33
CA PRO A 268 21.14 -6.46 20.94
C PRO A 268 19.72 -5.89 21.13
N ILE A 269 18.73 -6.77 21.17
CA ILE A 269 17.36 -6.41 21.55
C ILE A 269 17.12 -6.88 22.98
N THR A 270 16.83 -5.96 23.88
CA THR A 270 16.60 -6.26 25.29
C THR A 270 15.15 -5.97 25.68
N GLN A 271 14.54 -6.83 26.46
CA GLN A 271 13.16 -6.65 26.91
C GLN A 271 13.03 -5.46 27.86
N GLY A 272 12.12 -4.56 27.54
CA GLY A 272 11.68 -3.47 28.40
C GLY A 272 10.26 -3.72 28.93
N ASN A 273 9.57 -2.66 29.30
CA ASN A 273 8.26 -2.72 29.95
C ASN A 273 7.12 -3.00 28.96
N ARG A 274 6.06 -3.67 29.42
CA ARG A 274 4.80 -3.82 28.69
C ARG A 274 4.17 -2.45 28.34
N TRP A 275 4.22 -1.50 29.30
CA TRP A 275 3.92 -0.09 29.14
C TRP A 275 5.15 0.72 29.57
N GLY A 276 5.70 1.50 28.67
CA GLY A 276 6.88 2.34 28.90
C GLY A 276 6.53 3.81 28.89
N LEU A 277 7.09 4.58 29.82
CA LEU A 277 7.04 6.03 29.81
C LEU A 277 7.94 6.55 28.69
N LEU A 278 7.41 7.41 27.86
CA LEU A 278 8.10 8.06 26.76
C LEU A 278 8.03 9.59 26.93
N PHE A 279 8.92 10.29 26.23
CA PHE A 279 8.99 11.75 26.29
C PHE A 279 8.71 12.33 24.90
N ASP A 280 7.74 13.22 24.81
CA ASP A 280 7.42 14.02 23.62
C ASP A 280 7.66 15.51 23.91
N GLY A 281 8.89 15.83 24.33
CA GLY A 281 9.29 17.15 24.82
C GLY A 281 9.49 17.19 26.34
N PRO A 282 9.99 18.32 26.87
CA PRO A 282 10.44 18.42 28.28
C PRO A 282 9.37 18.20 29.33
N ASP A 283 8.09 18.49 29.02
CA ASP A 283 6.98 18.41 29.95
C ASP A 283 5.83 17.52 29.44
N ASN A 284 6.02 16.81 28.34
CA ASN A 284 4.98 15.98 27.74
C ASN A 284 5.31 14.49 27.87
N PHE A 285 4.61 13.82 28.80
CA PHE A 285 4.76 12.40 29.06
C PHE A 285 3.69 11.63 28.31
N VAL A 286 4.13 10.63 27.54
CA VAL A 286 3.28 9.73 26.79
C VAL A 286 3.73 8.29 27.02
N TYR A 287 2.95 7.31 26.59
CA TYR A 287 3.21 5.91 26.88
C TYR A 287 3.24 5.09 25.60
N GLY A 288 4.16 4.11 25.54
CA GLY A 288 4.22 3.11 24.47
C GLY A 288 4.02 1.72 25.01
N GLN A 289 3.48 0.83 24.19
CA GLN A 289 3.29 -0.56 24.52
C GLN A 289 4.45 -1.42 24.02
N TYR A 290 4.72 -2.54 24.69
CA TYR A 290 5.71 -3.57 24.33
C TYR A 290 7.07 -2.99 23.97
N VAL A 291 7.60 -2.21 24.90
CA VAL A 291 8.89 -1.54 24.74
C VAL A 291 10.03 -2.55 24.70
N SER A 292 10.85 -2.52 23.66
CA SER A 292 12.12 -3.25 23.56
C SER A 292 13.27 -2.28 23.39
N ILE A 293 14.34 -2.46 24.16
CA ILE A 293 15.50 -1.56 24.19
C ILE A 293 16.48 -1.99 23.11
N ILE A 294 16.89 -1.03 22.28
CA ILE A 294 17.93 -1.18 21.27
C ILE A 294 19.28 -0.72 21.82
N SER A 295 19.36 0.55 22.23
CA SER A 295 20.55 1.12 22.85
C SER A 295 20.20 2.46 23.51
N GLY A 296 20.51 2.61 24.79
CA GLY A 296 20.18 3.83 25.54
C GLY A 296 18.68 4.16 25.44
N ASN A 297 18.37 5.32 24.86
CA ASN A 297 16.99 5.78 24.68
C ASN A 297 16.38 5.41 23.31
N TYR A 298 17.07 4.61 22.50
CA TYR A 298 16.53 4.12 21.23
C TYR A 298 15.78 2.83 21.46
N LEU A 299 14.50 2.80 21.15
CA LEU A 299 13.56 1.76 21.51
C LEU A 299 12.76 1.30 20.31
N PHE A 300 12.30 0.04 20.33
CA PHE A 300 11.07 -0.35 19.64
C PHE A 300 9.90 -0.12 20.61
N HIS A 301 8.85 0.53 20.14
CA HIS A 301 7.61 0.71 20.89
C HIS A 301 6.43 1.03 19.95
N SER A 302 5.20 0.84 20.43
CA SER A 302 4.00 1.23 19.65
C SER A 302 3.94 2.74 19.41
N SER A 303 3.07 3.19 18.53
CA SER A 303 2.60 4.58 18.58
C SER A 303 2.13 4.91 19.98
N TRP A 304 2.22 6.17 20.41
CA TRP A 304 2.06 6.49 21.81
C TRP A 304 0.61 6.80 22.24
N TYR A 305 0.39 6.66 23.55
CA TYR A 305 -0.88 6.80 24.23
C TYR A 305 -0.82 7.94 25.25
N TYR A 306 -1.94 8.60 25.47
CA TYR A 306 -2.08 9.69 26.44
C TYR A 306 -2.13 9.16 27.90
N THR A 307 -2.62 7.93 28.13
CA THR A 307 -2.80 7.35 29.45
C THR A 307 -2.13 5.99 29.56
N ASN A 308 -1.37 5.80 30.66
CA ASN A 308 -0.74 4.52 30.96
C ASN A 308 -1.78 3.43 31.21
N GLY A 309 -1.65 2.31 30.51
CA GLY A 309 -2.52 1.15 30.69
C GLY A 309 -3.87 1.23 30.00
N ASP A 310 -4.18 2.32 29.27
CA ASP A 310 -5.45 2.47 28.57
C ASP A 310 -5.26 2.45 27.04
N GLY A 311 -5.61 1.30 26.43
CA GLY A 311 -5.51 1.06 24.99
C GLY A 311 -6.43 1.94 24.12
N ASN A 312 -7.41 2.64 24.69
CA ASN A 312 -8.33 3.54 23.99
C ASN A 312 -7.82 4.99 23.90
N THR A 313 -6.65 5.27 24.45
CA THR A 313 -6.02 6.59 24.45
C THR A 313 -4.85 6.73 23.47
N LEU A 314 -4.78 5.86 22.45
CA LEU A 314 -3.83 5.96 21.35
C LEU A 314 -3.97 7.30 20.64
N SER A 315 -2.86 8.02 20.39
CA SER A 315 -2.89 9.16 19.49
C SER A 315 -3.11 8.70 18.05
N VAL A 316 -4.31 8.96 17.54
CA VAL A 316 -4.70 8.65 16.14
C VAL A 316 -3.80 9.40 15.16
N ARG A 317 -3.48 10.66 15.45
CA ARG A 317 -2.59 11.48 14.64
C ARG A 317 -1.21 10.84 14.49
N GLU A 318 -0.60 10.39 15.59
CA GLU A 318 0.74 9.80 15.54
C GLU A 318 0.74 8.39 14.96
N TYR A 319 -0.33 7.64 15.18
CA TYR A 319 -0.50 6.32 14.56
C TYR A 319 -0.61 6.43 13.03
N ASN A 320 -1.36 7.41 12.52
CA ASN A 320 -1.50 7.65 11.08
C ASN A 320 -0.20 8.10 10.39
N ARG A 321 0.86 8.38 11.16
CA ARG A 321 2.20 8.65 10.63
C ARG A 321 3.06 7.39 10.46
N LEU A 322 2.57 6.21 10.86
CA LEU A 322 3.28 4.95 10.63
C LEU A 322 3.59 4.78 9.13
N GLY A 323 4.82 4.33 8.85
CA GLY A 323 5.36 4.25 7.49
C GLY A 323 6.08 5.50 7.01
N THR A 324 6.16 6.57 7.84
CA THR A 324 6.92 7.78 7.55
C THR A 324 7.93 8.09 8.68
N PRO A 325 9.04 8.80 8.42
CA PRO A 325 9.93 9.26 9.47
C PRO A 325 9.20 10.25 10.41
N ALA A 326 8.95 9.85 11.67
CA ALA A 326 8.05 10.58 12.55
C ALA A 326 8.47 10.62 14.02
N SER A 327 9.49 9.83 14.44
CA SER A 327 9.88 9.72 15.84
C SER A 327 11.03 10.68 16.22
N HIS A 328 11.38 10.71 17.49
CA HIS A 328 12.60 11.37 18.01
C HIS A 328 13.82 10.42 18.04
N GLY A 329 13.83 9.40 17.17
CA GLY A 329 14.91 8.43 17.04
C GLY A 329 14.51 6.97 17.34
N CYS A 330 13.42 6.73 18.04
CA CYS A 330 12.87 5.38 18.27
C CYS A 330 12.30 4.76 16.99
N VAL A 331 12.06 3.47 17.01
CA VAL A 331 11.37 2.72 15.96
C VAL A 331 9.94 2.44 16.42
N ARG A 332 8.98 3.23 15.91
CA ARG A 332 7.56 3.09 16.23
C ARG A 332 6.93 2.08 15.28
N MET A 333 6.04 1.23 15.79
CA MET A 333 5.31 0.22 15.01
C MET A 333 3.87 0.09 15.53
N SER A 334 3.07 -0.80 14.93
CA SER A 334 1.79 -1.22 15.50
C SER A 334 2.01 -1.98 16.83
N VAL A 335 0.97 -2.06 17.65
CA VAL A 335 1.04 -2.82 18.92
C VAL A 335 1.34 -4.29 18.66
N GLY A 336 0.67 -4.90 17.68
CA GLY A 336 0.88 -6.30 17.33
C GLY A 336 2.31 -6.60 16.90
N ASP A 337 2.94 -5.71 16.12
CA ASP A 337 4.33 -5.86 15.68
C ASP A 337 5.32 -5.63 16.84
N CYS A 338 5.07 -4.63 17.69
CA CYS A 338 5.87 -4.41 18.90
C CYS A 338 5.79 -5.60 19.86
N ARG A 339 4.58 -6.15 20.05
CA ARG A 339 4.35 -7.35 20.86
C ARG A 339 5.14 -8.54 20.31
N TRP A 340 5.09 -8.74 18.98
CA TRP A 340 5.83 -9.82 18.34
C TRP A 340 7.36 -9.70 18.60
N ILE A 341 7.96 -8.52 18.43
CA ILE A 341 9.38 -8.26 18.72
C ILE A 341 9.67 -8.52 20.21
N TRP A 342 8.82 -8.00 21.10
CA TRP A 342 8.98 -8.12 22.55
C TRP A 342 8.95 -9.57 23.03
N GLU A 343 8.02 -10.38 22.50
CA GLU A 343 7.86 -11.78 22.85
C GLU A 343 8.91 -12.69 22.22
N ASN A 344 9.34 -12.40 20.98
CA ASN A 344 10.17 -13.30 20.18
C ASN A 344 11.63 -12.89 20.04
N CYS A 345 11.96 -11.61 20.21
CA CYS A 345 13.33 -11.13 20.00
C CYS A 345 14.01 -10.59 21.26
N ALA A 346 13.25 -10.08 22.23
CA ALA A 346 13.80 -9.22 23.26
C ALA A 346 14.46 -9.97 24.45
N SER A 347 14.55 -11.29 24.44
CA SER A 347 15.11 -12.07 25.55
C SER A 347 15.91 -13.30 25.12
N ASN A 348 16.30 -13.37 23.85
CA ASN A 348 16.86 -14.60 23.29
C ASN A 348 18.08 -14.40 22.38
N ASN A 349 18.93 -13.42 22.69
CA ASN A 349 20.11 -13.07 21.89
C ASN A 349 19.82 -12.61 20.45
N SER A 350 18.59 -12.19 20.13
CA SER A 350 18.28 -11.55 18.86
C SER A 350 18.96 -10.19 18.76
N THR A 351 19.33 -9.80 17.56
CA THR A 351 19.97 -8.52 17.27
C THR A 351 19.22 -7.74 16.23
N VAL A 352 19.35 -6.41 16.23
CA VAL A 352 18.82 -5.53 15.21
C VAL A 352 19.93 -4.75 14.52
N ARG A 353 19.93 -4.74 13.20
CA ARG A 353 20.71 -3.83 12.37
C ARG A 353 19.84 -2.69 11.88
N ILE A 354 20.23 -1.47 12.17
CA ILE A 354 19.56 -0.26 11.69
C ILE A 354 20.44 0.39 10.63
N TYR A 355 19.86 0.68 9.47
CA TYR A 355 20.58 1.21 8.31
C TYR A 355 19.65 2.03 7.42
N THR A 356 20.25 2.72 6.44
CA THR A 356 19.52 3.50 5.42
C THR A 356 20.01 3.07 4.05
N ALA A 357 19.14 2.43 3.27
CA ALA A 357 19.43 2.04 1.89
C ALA A 357 18.16 2.09 1.05
N ASN A 358 18.30 2.52 -0.20
CA ASN A 358 17.21 2.48 -1.16
C ASN A 358 17.25 1.14 -1.91
N GLU A 359 16.88 0.07 -1.22
CA GLU A 359 16.86 -1.31 -1.72
C GLU A 359 15.52 -1.97 -1.43
N GLU A 360 15.12 -2.89 -2.30
CA GLU A 360 13.91 -3.68 -2.11
C GLU A 360 14.14 -4.72 -1.01
N ALA A 361 13.17 -4.81 -0.09
CA ALA A 361 13.19 -5.83 0.94
C ALA A 361 12.76 -7.20 0.38
N PRO A 362 13.17 -8.32 1.02
CA PRO A 362 12.70 -9.66 0.66
C PRO A 362 11.18 -9.81 0.63
N PHE A 363 10.49 -9.15 1.54
CA PHE A 363 9.03 -9.09 1.60
C PHE A 363 8.53 -7.67 1.41
N ASP A 364 7.31 -7.55 0.93
CA ASP A 364 6.65 -6.26 0.78
C ASP A 364 6.38 -5.63 2.16
N ARG A 365 6.54 -4.32 2.25
CA ARG A 365 6.13 -3.59 3.44
C ARG A 365 4.60 -3.68 3.60
N PRO A 366 4.08 -4.17 4.74
CA PRO A 366 2.65 -4.24 4.95
C PRO A 366 1.99 -2.87 4.94
N ALA A 367 0.72 -2.83 4.53
CA ALA A 367 -0.10 -1.64 4.71
C ALA A 367 -0.38 -1.39 6.20
N VAL A 368 -0.46 -0.11 6.60
CA VAL A 368 -0.93 0.26 7.93
C VAL A 368 -2.44 0.05 8.01
N ILE A 369 -2.90 -0.75 8.96
CA ILE A 369 -4.33 -0.89 9.26
C ILE A 369 -4.77 0.39 9.98
N PRO A 370 -5.79 1.14 9.49
CA PRO A 370 -6.23 2.37 10.12
C PRO A 370 -6.66 2.17 11.59
N PRO A 371 -6.37 3.11 12.49
CA PRO A 371 -6.76 3.01 13.89
C PRO A 371 -8.28 3.16 14.05
N VAL A 372 -8.82 2.54 15.08
CA VAL A 372 -10.22 2.75 15.47
C VAL A 372 -10.30 4.07 16.27
N VAL A 373 -11.01 5.07 15.74
CA VAL A 373 -11.21 6.35 16.42
C VAL A 373 -12.25 6.19 17.52
N VAL A 374 -11.92 6.62 18.73
CA VAL A 374 -12.83 6.62 19.89
C VAL A 374 -13.40 8.03 20.13
N SER A 375 -12.55 9.04 20.25
CA SER A 375 -12.97 10.45 20.44
C SER A 375 -11.83 11.42 20.15
N GLY A 376 -12.05 12.39 19.28
CA GLY A 376 -11.03 13.39 18.91
C GLY A 376 -9.75 12.72 18.37
N ASP A 377 -8.59 12.98 18.97
CA ASP A 377 -7.31 12.32 18.64
C ASP A 377 -7.09 11.00 19.40
N MET A 378 -8.06 10.54 20.19
CA MET A 378 -7.96 9.28 20.91
C MET A 378 -8.57 8.13 20.11
N GLY A 379 -7.87 7.00 20.09
CA GLY A 379 -8.27 5.80 19.37
C GLY A 379 -7.73 4.52 19.98
N HIS A 380 -7.88 3.46 19.22
CA HIS A 380 -7.41 2.11 19.56
C HIS A 380 -6.59 1.55 18.39
N ASP A 381 -5.49 0.88 18.69
CA ASP A 381 -4.70 0.16 17.69
C ASP A 381 -5.43 -1.15 17.35
N PRO A 382 -5.83 -1.36 16.07
CA PRO A 382 -6.57 -2.56 15.67
C PRO A 382 -5.78 -3.87 15.81
N THR A 383 -4.48 -3.79 16.05
CA THR A 383 -3.59 -4.94 16.25
C THR A 383 -3.38 -5.28 17.74
N ASP A 384 -3.95 -4.49 18.67
CA ASP A 384 -3.93 -4.72 20.12
C ASP A 384 -5.07 -5.68 20.52
N VAL A 385 -4.89 -6.97 20.25
CA VAL A 385 -5.85 -8.07 20.48
C VAL A 385 -5.35 -9.05 21.53
#